data_959e91a9ee4f01146b48fded0d61d685
#
_entry.id   959e91a9ee4f01146b48fded0d61d685
#
_cell.length_a   1.000
_cell.length_b   1.000
_cell.length_c   1.000
_cell.angle_alpha   90.00
_cell.angle_beta   90.00
_cell.angle_gamma   90.00
#
_symmetry.space_group_name_H-M   'P 1'
#
loop_
_entity.id
_entity.type
_entity.pdbx_description
1 polymer ?
#
loop_
_entity_poly.entity_id
_entity_poly.type
_entity_poly.pdbx_seq_one_letter_code
_entity_poly.pdbx_strand_id
1 'polypeptide(L)'
;PKVIVIDSIQTMVTDISTSAPGSVTQVRDCAAQLTQYAKQTNTVLLLIGHVTKGGALAGPRILEHMVDAVLYFEGDPGGRYRIIRAVKNRFGSVNEISVFAMGEKGLQQISNPSSIFLSNQENPSSGSMVMVTREATRPLLVEIQALVDQANGSPKRVSVGLDQNRLSLQLAILHKHSGISTFDQDVFINVVGGIKVSETASDLVVMLAIVSSLRDKVIPNNWIAFGEVGLTGEVRPVYNAMERLSEAQKQGFEVAIIPKGNAPKKSIKGLKIVTVGYLYQAIQYLLENS
;
A
#
# COMPACT_ATOMS: atom_id res chain seq x y z
N PRO A 1 -15.74 -24.44 26.86
CA PRO A 1 -15.07 -23.14 26.78
C PRO A 1 -15.87 -22.19 25.89
N LYS A 2 -15.78 -20.87 26.12
CA LYS A 2 -16.38 -19.87 25.22
C LYS A 2 -15.48 -19.58 24.01
N VAL A 3 -14.16 -19.74 24.18
CA VAL A 3 -13.14 -19.51 23.16
C VAL A 3 -12.12 -20.63 23.23
N ILE A 4 -11.70 -21.11 22.06
CA ILE A 4 -10.59 -22.05 21.88
C ILE A 4 -9.58 -21.39 20.94
N VAL A 5 -8.31 -21.42 21.32
CA VAL A 5 -7.18 -20.96 20.48
C VAL A 5 -6.26 -22.13 20.25
N ILE A 6 -5.97 -22.42 18.97
CA ILE A 6 -5.03 -23.45 18.53
C ILE A 6 -3.81 -22.76 17.89
N ASP A 7 -2.67 -22.86 18.55
CA ASP A 7 -1.38 -22.36 18.05
C ASP A 7 -0.35 -23.51 18.06
N SER A 8 -0.11 -24.13 16.91
CA SER A 8 -0.65 -23.87 15.57
C SER A 8 -1.44 -25.10 15.08
N ILE A 9 -2.30 -24.90 14.12
CA ILE A 9 -3.08 -26.00 13.51
C ILE A 9 -2.18 -27.06 12.86
N GLN A 10 -0.95 -26.70 12.46
CA GLN A 10 0.01 -27.63 11.88
C GLN A 10 0.56 -28.66 12.86
N THR A 11 0.48 -28.39 14.16
CA THR A 11 0.94 -29.32 15.21
C THR A 11 -0.15 -30.29 15.68
N MET A 12 -1.40 -30.06 15.23
CA MET A 12 -2.52 -30.92 15.60
C MET A 12 -2.50 -32.24 14.81
N VAL A 13 -2.88 -33.30 15.47
CA VAL A 13 -2.95 -34.66 14.92
C VAL A 13 -4.32 -35.28 15.19
N THR A 14 -4.84 -36.02 14.22
CA THR A 14 -6.07 -36.82 14.36
C THR A 14 -5.82 -38.23 13.87
N ASP A 15 -6.42 -39.19 14.56
CA ASP A 15 -6.35 -40.62 14.21
C ASP A 15 -7.19 -40.97 12.96
N ILE A 16 -8.01 -40.05 12.47
CA ILE A 16 -8.81 -40.25 11.25
C ILE A 16 -7.92 -40.33 10.00
N SER A 17 -6.77 -39.65 10.03
CA SER A 17 -5.82 -39.62 8.92
C SER A 17 -4.50 -40.28 9.31
N THR A 18 -4.00 -41.16 8.44
CA THR A 18 -2.66 -41.76 8.58
C THR A 18 -1.53 -40.89 8.05
N SER A 19 -1.84 -39.70 7.55
CA SER A 19 -0.87 -38.75 6.99
C SER A 19 0.02 -38.19 8.10
N ALA A 20 1.24 -37.77 7.75
CA ALA A 20 2.18 -37.18 8.69
C ALA A 20 1.64 -35.89 9.35
N PRO A 21 2.01 -35.60 10.60
CA PRO A 21 1.69 -34.33 11.26
C PRO A 21 2.10 -33.14 10.39
N GLY A 22 1.27 -32.10 10.35
CA GLY A 22 1.52 -30.89 9.52
C GLY A 22 1.26 -31.06 8.02
N SER A 23 0.94 -32.28 7.56
CA SER A 23 0.52 -32.48 6.17
C SER A 23 -0.82 -31.80 5.89
N VAL A 24 -1.06 -31.47 4.63
CA VAL A 24 -2.29 -30.84 4.15
C VAL A 24 -3.54 -31.58 4.60
N THR A 25 -3.51 -32.92 4.52
CA THR A 25 -4.62 -33.79 4.91
C THR A 25 -4.86 -33.74 6.41
N GLN A 26 -3.81 -33.88 7.24
CA GLN A 26 -3.93 -33.78 8.69
C GLN A 26 -4.49 -32.42 9.13
N VAL A 27 -3.94 -31.33 8.61
CA VAL A 27 -4.40 -29.97 8.92
C VAL A 27 -5.88 -29.78 8.57
N ARG A 28 -6.29 -30.27 7.39
CA ARG A 28 -7.69 -30.19 6.95
C ARG A 28 -8.62 -30.98 7.87
N ASP A 29 -8.24 -32.22 8.20
CA ASP A 29 -9.09 -33.13 8.96
C ASP A 29 -9.19 -32.68 10.44
N CYS A 30 -8.10 -32.20 11.04
CA CYS A 30 -8.14 -31.55 12.37
C CYS A 30 -9.02 -30.31 12.37
N ALA A 31 -8.86 -29.43 11.37
CA ALA A 31 -9.66 -28.22 11.28
C ALA A 31 -11.15 -28.51 11.06
N ALA A 32 -11.49 -29.56 10.30
CA ALA A 32 -12.86 -29.99 10.11
C ALA A 32 -13.52 -30.40 11.43
N GLN A 33 -12.85 -31.24 12.22
CA GLN A 33 -13.36 -31.66 13.52
C GLN A 33 -13.53 -30.50 14.51
N LEU A 34 -12.51 -29.63 14.60
CA LEU A 34 -12.53 -28.46 15.46
C LEU A 34 -13.65 -27.48 15.08
N THR A 35 -13.83 -27.24 13.77
CA THR A 35 -14.89 -26.38 13.26
C THR A 35 -16.28 -26.96 13.51
N GLN A 36 -16.43 -28.27 13.37
CA GLN A 36 -17.69 -28.96 13.69
C GLN A 36 -18.02 -28.86 15.18
N TYR A 37 -17.03 -29.12 16.04
CA TYR A 37 -17.18 -28.96 17.48
C TYR A 37 -17.57 -27.51 17.86
N ALA A 38 -16.87 -26.55 17.33
CA ALA A 38 -17.14 -25.13 17.59
C ALA A 38 -18.58 -24.73 17.22
N LYS A 39 -19.07 -25.19 16.06
CA LYS A 39 -20.47 -24.96 15.62
C LYS A 39 -21.49 -25.64 16.51
N GLN A 40 -21.24 -26.88 16.95
CA GLN A 40 -22.17 -27.62 17.81
C GLN A 40 -22.25 -27.03 19.23
N THR A 41 -21.14 -26.49 19.73
CA THR A 41 -21.04 -25.95 21.09
C THR A 41 -21.19 -24.44 21.17
N ASN A 42 -21.39 -23.77 20.02
CA ASN A 42 -21.41 -22.31 19.89
C ASN A 42 -20.16 -21.65 20.52
N THR A 43 -19.00 -22.24 20.26
CA THR A 43 -17.69 -21.81 20.76
C THR A 43 -16.93 -21.01 19.69
N VAL A 44 -16.29 -19.91 20.04
CA VAL A 44 -15.38 -19.18 19.15
C VAL A 44 -14.09 -19.98 18.98
N LEU A 45 -13.70 -20.29 17.76
CA LEU A 45 -12.49 -21.03 17.42
C LEU A 45 -11.51 -20.12 16.66
N LEU A 46 -10.32 -19.95 17.21
CA LEU A 46 -9.19 -19.25 16.57
C LEU A 46 -8.14 -20.28 16.18
N LEU A 47 -7.93 -20.44 14.89
CA LEU A 47 -6.88 -21.31 14.31
C LEU A 47 -5.72 -20.45 13.85
N ILE A 48 -4.55 -20.62 14.48
CA ILE A 48 -3.32 -19.94 14.06
C ILE A 48 -2.55 -20.87 13.14
N GLY A 49 -2.14 -20.36 11.98
CA GLY A 49 -1.38 -21.11 10.99
C GLY A 49 -0.24 -20.27 10.39
N HIS A 50 0.82 -20.94 9.98
CA HIS A 50 1.99 -20.31 9.37
C HIS A 50 1.96 -20.44 7.86
N VAL A 51 2.29 -19.35 7.15
CA VAL A 51 2.49 -19.31 5.68
C VAL A 51 3.97 -19.35 5.40
N THR A 52 4.45 -20.27 4.56
CA THR A 52 5.86 -20.31 4.15
C THR A 52 6.17 -19.27 3.06
N LYS A 53 7.41 -18.76 3.03
CA LYS A 53 7.91 -17.75 2.09
C LYS A 53 7.71 -18.04 0.60
N GLY A 54 7.40 -19.29 0.22
CA GLY A 54 7.21 -19.70 -1.16
C GLY A 54 5.75 -19.85 -1.61
N GLY A 55 4.76 -19.59 -0.75
CA GLY A 55 3.33 -19.76 -1.09
C GLY A 55 2.92 -21.19 -1.44
N ALA A 56 3.82 -22.16 -1.32
CA ALA A 56 3.67 -23.52 -1.85
C ALA A 56 3.20 -24.56 -0.82
N LEU A 57 3.10 -24.22 0.48
CA LEU A 57 2.52 -25.14 1.44
C LEU A 57 1.02 -24.88 1.54
N ALA A 58 0.29 -25.82 0.99
CA ALA A 58 -1.14 -25.84 0.79
C ALA A 58 -2.02 -25.81 2.07
N GLY A 59 -1.42 -25.69 3.27
CA GLY A 59 -2.15 -25.72 4.52
C GLY A 59 -3.13 -24.56 4.72
N PRO A 60 -2.67 -23.27 4.74
CA PRO A 60 -3.54 -22.16 5.08
C PRO A 60 -4.68 -21.92 4.08
N ARG A 61 -4.45 -22.04 2.76
CA ARG A 61 -5.49 -21.80 1.75
C ARG A 61 -6.64 -22.81 1.81
N ILE A 62 -6.38 -24.04 2.22
CA ILE A 62 -7.45 -25.05 2.41
C ILE A 62 -8.37 -24.63 3.55
N LEU A 63 -7.84 -24.04 4.63
CA LEU A 63 -8.61 -23.58 5.77
C LEU A 63 -9.50 -22.36 5.43
N GLU A 64 -9.11 -21.55 4.46
CA GLU A 64 -9.91 -20.39 4.05
C GLU A 64 -11.34 -20.73 3.65
N HIS A 65 -11.56 -21.91 3.08
CA HIS A 65 -12.91 -22.36 2.71
C HIS A 65 -13.72 -22.88 3.89
N MET A 66 -13.05 -23.30 4.97
CA MET A 66 -13.66 -23.97 6.12
C MET A 66 -14.06 -23.01 7.24
N VAL A 67 -13.43 -21.84 7.31
CA VAL A 67 -13.61 -20.84 8.38
C VAL A 67 -14.48 -19.68 7.92
N ASP A 68 -15.06 -18.94 8.87
CA ASP A 68 -15.93 -17.80 8.60
C ASP A 68 -15.17 -16.50 8.36
N ALA A 69 -14.00 -16.35 8.96
CA ALA A 69 -13.11 -15.21 8.76
C ALA A 69 -11.66 -15.66 8.60
N VAL A 70 -10.89 -14.94 7.78
CA VAL A 70 -9.46 -15.14 7.57
C VAL A 70 -8.76 -13.80 7.73
N LEU A 71 -7.82 -13.76 8.67
CA LEU A 71 -6.99 -12.60 8.94
C LEU A 71 -5.53 -12.94 8.60
N TYR A 72 -4.93 -12.18 7.70
CA TYR A 72 -3.50 -12.24 7.45
C TYR A 72 -2.75 -11.27 8.37
N PHE A 73 -1.68 -11.78 8.94
CA PHE A 73 -0.76 -11.03 9.77
C PHE A 73 0.50 -10.77 8.96
N GLU A 74 0.63 -9.55 8.45
CA GLU A 74 1.69 -9.15 7.53
C GLU A 74 2.70 -8.24 8.24
N GLY A 75 3.97 -8.31 7.85
CA GLY A 75 5.01 -7.41 8.33
C GLY A 75 6.40 -7.91 7.93
N ASP A 76 7.31 -6.99 7.69
CA ASP A 76 8.70 -7.34 7.40
C ASP A 76 9.40 -7.88 8.64
N PRO A 77 10.24 -8.92 8.49
CA PRO A 77 11.11 -9.38 9.57
C PRO A 77 11.99 -8.23 10.08
N GLY A 78 11.82 -7.86 11.35
CA GLY A 78 12.52 -6.71 11.95
C GLY A 78 11.84 -5.35 11.74
N GLY A 79 10.80 -5.26 10.93
CA GLY A 79 10.00 -4.03 10.77
C GLY A 79 9.25 -3.67 12.06
N ARG A 80 9.10 -2.36 12.29
CA ARG A 80 8.41 -1.81 13.47
C ARG A 80 6.90 -2.03 13.43
N TYR A 81 6.33 -2.19 12.24
CA TYR A 81 4.88 -2.23 12.04
C TYR A 81 4.40 -3.63 11.63
N ARG A 82 3.15 -3.93 12.01
CA ARG A 82 2.42 -5.13 11.63
C ARG A 82 1.06 -4.72 11.11
N ILE A 83 0.63 -5.35 10.02
CA ILE A 83 -0.67 -5.11 9.41
C ILE A 83 -1.50 -6.38 9.57
N ILE A 84 -2.70 -6.24 10.12
CA ILE A 84 -3.70 -7.31 10.10
C ILE A 84 -4.68 -6.97 8.98
N ARG A 85 -4.84 -7.91 8.04
CA ARG A 85 -5.72 -7.77 6.89
C ARG A 85 -6.81 -8.84 6.91
N ALA A 86 -8.08 -8.43 6.84
CA ALA A 86 -9.21 -9.33 6.66
C ALA A 86 -9.34 -9.72 5.19
N VAL A 87 -8.96 -10.97 4.86
CA VAL A 87 -9.04 -11.50 3.48
C VAL A 87 -10.40 -12.16 3.22
N LYS A 88 -11.00 -12.73 4.26
CA LYS A 88 -12.35 -13.29 4.25
C LYS A 88 -13.09 -12.88 5.51
N ASN A 89 -14.36 -12.48 5.35
CA ASN A 89 -15.25 -12.22 6.45
C ASN A 89 -16.71 -12.47 6.01
N ARG A 90 -17.33 -13.52 6.54
CA ARG A 90 -18.73 -13.87 6.20
C ARG A 90 -19.75 -12.91 6.79
N PHE A 91 -19.40 -12.19 7.85
CA PHE A 91 -20.31 -11.38 8.66
C PHE A 91 -20.03 -9.89 8.58
N GLY A 92 -19.10 -9.46 7.71
CA GLY A 92 -18.74 -8.06 7.56
C GLY A 92 -17.89 -7.78 6.34
N SER A 93 -17.30 -6.59 6.31
CA SER A 93 -16.43 -6.17 5.22
C SER A 93 -15.19 -7.06 5.10
N VAL A 94 -14.78 -7.33 3.88
CA VAL A 94 -13.46 -7.89 3.56
C VAL A 94 -12.49 -6.76 3.23
N ASN A 95 -11.20 -7.06 3.25
CA ASN A 95 -10.14 -6.10 2.97
C ASN A 95 -10.04 -4.93 3.98
N GLU A 96 -10.58 -5.09 5.18
CA GLU A 96 -10.29 -4.18 6.29
C GLU A 96 -8.87 -4.41 6.78
N ILE A 97 -8.18 -3.32 7.11
CA ILE A 97 -6.82 -3.37 7.67
C ILE A 97 -6.76 -2.68 9.03
N SER A 98 -5.91 -3.21 9.88
CA SER A 98 -5.49 -2.56 11.13
C SER A 98 -3.97 -2.57 11.22
N VAL A 99 -3.39 -1.42 11.57
CA VAL A 99 -1.94 -1.28 11.70
C VAL A 99 -1.55 -1.22 13.17
N PHE A 100 -0.51 -1.95 13.51
CA PHE A 100 0.05 -2.03 14.86
C PHE A 100 1.53 -1.71 14.84
N ALA A 101 2.02 -1.03 15.88
CA ALA A 101 3.44 -0.90 16.15
C ALA A 101 3.88 -2.00 17.12
N MET A 102 5.05 -2.59 16.86
CA MET A 102 5.72 -3.48 17.78
C MET A 102 6.56 -2.63 18.74
N GLY A 103 6.19 -2.61 20.00
CA GLY A 103 6.90 -1.93 21.07
C GLY A 103 7.33 -2.91 22.19
N GLU A 104 7.99 -2.40 23.21
CA GLU A 104 8.41 -3.19 24.38
C GLU A 104 7.23 -3.88 25.09
N LYS A 105 6.04 -3.30 25.04
CA LYS A 105 4.80 -3.85 25.61
C LYS A 105 4.00 -4.70 24.61
N GLY A 106 4.61 -5.11 23.49
CA GLY A 106 3.96 -5.87 22.43
C GLY A 106 3.29 -4.99 21.38
N LEU A 107 2.24 -5.51 20.74
CA LEU A 107 1.51 -4.84 19.68
C LEU A 107 0.61 -3.73 20.23
N GLN A 108 0.82 -2.51 19.73
CA GLN A 108 0.00 -1.34 20.04
C GLN A 108 -0.73 -0.88 18.77
N GLN A 109 -2.05 -0.78 18.85
CA GLN A 109 -2.86 -0.31 17.74
C GLN A 109 -2.55 1.15 17.42
N ILE A 110 -2.42 1.45 16.12
CA ILE A 110 -2.21 2.81 15.63
C ILE A 110 -3.53 3.34 15.10
N SER A 111 -4.04 4.39 15.77
CA SER A 111 -5.32 5.01 15.43
C SER A 111 -5.28 5.79 14.10
N ASN A 112 -4.14 6.40 13.77
CA ASN A 112 -3.91 7.09 12.50
C ASN A 112 -2.75 6.44 11.72
N PRO A 113 -3.01 5.42 10.88
CA PRO A 113 -1.98 4.77 10.09
C PRO A 113 -1.23 5.71 9.16
N SER A 114 -1.89 6.73 8.61
CA SER A 114 -1.27 7.70 7.70
C SER A 114 -0.08 8.43 8.32
N SER A 115 -0.08 8.66 9.64
CA SER A 115 1.04 9.31 10.33
C SER A 115 2.34 8.52 10.32
N ILE A 116 2.27 7.21 10.03
CA ILE A 116 3.44 6.31 9.98
C ILE A 116 4.14 6.39 8.64
N PHE A 117 3.37 6.60 7.58
CA PHE A 117 3.82 6.55 6.19
C PHE A 117 4.13 7.93 5.62
N LEU A 118 4.15 8.93 6.51
CA LEU A 118 4.61 10.28 6.25
C LEU A 118 5.89 10.51 7.06
N SER A 119 6.94 10.98 6.40
CA SER A 119 8.14 11.43 7.12
C SER A 119 7.78 12.73 7.85
N ASN A 120 7.93 12.75 9.18
CA ASN A 120 7.84 13.96 9.97
C ASN A 120 9.12 14.79 9.76
N GLN A 121 9.35 15.26 8.54
CA GLN A 121 10.48 16.14 8.26
C GLN A 121 10.11 17.56 8.68
N GLU A 122 10.82 18.12 9.66
CA GLU A 122 10.72 19.53 10.03
C GLU A 122 11.13 20.44 8.86
N ASN A 123 12.04 19.96 8.00
CA ASN A 123 12.47 20.65 6.78
C ASN A 123 12.14 19.79 5.57
N PRO A 124 11.23 20.21 4.69
CA PRO A 124 10.93 19.51 3.46
C PRO A 124 12.15 19.48 2.54
N SER A 125 12.38 18.35 1.89
CA SER A 125 13.46 18.14 0.92
C SER A 125 12.91 17.87 -0.47
N SER A 126 13.70 18.15 -1.51
CA SER A 126 13.34 17.78 -2.88
C SER A 126 13.20 16.28 -3.03
N GLY A 127 12.36 15.84 -3.97
CA GLY A 127 12.16 14.43 -4.28
C GLY A 127 11.10 13.72 -3.44
N SER A 128 10.38 14.42 -2.56
CA SER A 128 9.30 13.80 -1.77
C SER A 128 7.93 14.33 -2.20
N MET A 129 6.95 13.43 -2.33
CA MET A 129 5.55 13.79 -2.56
C MET A 129 4.59 12.77 -1.94
N VAL A 130 3.48 13.27 -1.40
CA VAL A 130 2.47 12.43 -0.77
C VAL A 130 1.36 12.09 -1.76
N MET A 131 0.91 10.83 -1.71
CA MET A 131 -0.31 10.38 -2.36
C MET A 131 -1.32 9.85 -1.36
N VAL A 132 -2.57 9.81 -1.76
CA VAL A 132 -3.57 8.98 -1.09
C VAL A 132 -3.71 7.71 -1.90
N THR A 133 -3.16 6.61 -1.40
CA THR A 133 -3.37 5.27 -1.94
C THR A 133 -4.61 4.65 -1.32
N ARG A 134 -5.04 3.55 -1.87
CA ARG A 134 -6.11 2.76 -1.28
C ARG A 134 -5.57 1.39 -0.91
N GLU A 135 -5.54 1.16 0.39
CA GLU A 135 -5.23 -0.16 0.89
C GLU A 135 -6.55 -0.83 1.31
N ALA A 136 -6.98 -1.79 0.48
CA ALA A 136 -8.27 -2.44 0.63
C ALA A 136 -9.46 -1.45 0.52
N THR A 137 -10.18 -1.17 1.62
CA THR A 137 -11.31 -0.24 1.65
C THR A 137 -10.95 1.13 2.21
N ARG A 138 -9.75 1.28 2.82
CA ARG A 138 -9.34 2.53 3.47
C ARG A 138 -8.41 3.36 2.59
N PRO A 139 -8.68 4.66 2.45
CA PRO A 139 -7.69 5.58 1.94
C PRO A 139 -6.54 5.71 2.96
N LEU A 140 -5.31 5.71 2.47
CA LEU A 140 -4.10 5.78 3.26
C LEU A 140 -3.14 6.78 2.61
N LEU A 141 -2.63 7.71 3.38
CA LEU A 141 -1.58 8.62 2.92
C LEU A 141 -0.23 7.91 2.95
N VAL A 142 0.47 7.99 1.84
CA VAL A 142 1.79 7.37 1.67
C VAL A 142 2.71 8.37 0.99
N GLU A 143 3.89 8.51 1.54
CA GLU A 143 4.95 9.32 0.95
C GLU A 143 5.77 8.49 -0.03
N ILE A 144 5.98 9.06 -1.21
CA ILE A 144 6.87 8.52 -2.24
C ILE A 144 8.08 9.43 -2.32
N GLN A 145 9.25 8.83 -2.18
CA GLN A 145 10.53 9.51 -2.26
C GLN A 145 11.27 9.10 -3.52
N ALA A 146 11.81 10.06 -4.23
CA ALA A 146 12.67 9.89 -5.39
C ALA A 146 14.04 10.51 -5.12
N LEU A 147 15.09 9.79 -5.45
CA LEU A 147 16.45 10.30 -5.53
C LEU A 147 16.93 10.16 -6.97
N VAL A 148 17.29 11.28 -7.57
CA VAL A 148 17.88 11.33 -8.91
C VAL A 148 19.26 11.94 -8.79
N ASP A 149 20.28 11.23 -9.25
CA ASP A 149 21.67 11.66 -9.15
C ASP A 149 22.43 11.31 -10.42
N GLN A 150 23.56 11.96 -10.67
CA GLN A 150 24.41 11.68 -11.81
C GLN A 150 24.93 10.25 -11.76
N ALA A 151 24.75 9.49 -12.83
CA ALA A 151 25.21 8.11 -12.89
C ALA A 151 26.74 8.05 -13.08
N ASN A 152 27.40 7.25 -12.25
CA ASN A 152 28.82 6.92 -12.42
C ASN A 152 28.93 5.57 -13.15
N GLY A 153 28.69 5.56 -14.46
CA GLY A 153 28.65 4.35 -15.29
C GLY A 153 27.28 4.07 -15.86
N SER A 154 26.86 2.80 -15.91
CA SER A 154 25.54 2.45 -16.40
C SER A 154 24.45 2.90 -15.43
N PRO A 155 23.48 3.69 -15.88
CA PRO A 155 22.41 4.23 -15.03
C PRO A 155 21.59 3.15 -14.33
N LYS A 156 21.40 3.31 -13.03
CA LYS A 156 20.62 2.40 -12.19
C LYS A 156 19.17 2.85 -12.11
N ARG A 157 18.28 1.90 -12.10
CA ARG A 157 16.85 2.10 -11.88
C ARG A 157 16.42 1.17 -10.76
N VAL A 158 16.11 1.72 -9.60
CA VAL A 158 15.74 0.93 -8.42
C VAL A 158 14.41 1.42 -7.87
N SER A 159 13.53 0.50 -7.60
CA SER A 159 12.22 0.80 -7.04
C SER A 159 11.94 -0.10 -5.83
N VAL A 160 11.65 0.51 -4.69
CA VAL A 160 11.24 -0.17 -3.46
C VAL A 160 9.79 0.20 -3.18
N GLY A 161 8.93 -0.82 -3.11
CA GLY A 161 7.49 -0.63 -2.89
C GLY A 161 6.66 -0.34 -4.14
N LEU A 162 7.28 -0.22 -5.33
CA LEU A 162 6.61 -0.04 -6.62
C LEU A 162 7.12 -1.05 -7.65
N ASP A 163 6.38 -1.24 -8.73
CA ASP A 163 6.79 -2.11 -9.84
C ASP A 163 7.93 -1.49 -10.67
N GLN A 164 9.00 -2.26 -10.86
CA GLN A 164 10.22 -1.83 -11.57
C GLN A 164 9.96 -1.54 -13.07
N ASN A 165 9.12 -2.34 -13.72
CA ASN A 165 8.81 -2.14 -15.14
C ASN A 165 7.99 -0.87 -15.32
N ARG A 166 7.10 -0.56 -14.36
CA ARG A 166 6.32 0.66 -14.38
C ARG A 166 7.19 1.90 -14.25
N LEU A 167 8.21 1.89 -13.40
CA LEU A 167 9.20 2.97 -13.33
C LEU A 167 9.86 3.23 -14.69
N SER A 168 10.26 2.19 -15.40
CA SER A 168 10.86 2.32 -16.72
C SER A 168 9.93 3.00 -17.74
N LEU A 169 8.64 2.66 -17.73
CA LEU A 169 7.62 3.32 -18.56
C LEU A 169 7.45 4.80 -18.19
N GLN A 170 7.41 5.12 -16.90
CA GLN A 170 7.27 6.49 -16.39
C GLN A 170 8.43 7.38 -16.83
N LEU A 171 9.66 6.87 -16.78
CA LEU A 171 10.84 7.61 -17.26
C LEU A 171 10.80 7.87 -18.77
N ALA A 172 10.33 6.89 -19.56
CA ALA A 172 10.14 7.08 -21.01
C ALA A 172 9.08 8.13 -21.32
N ILE A 173 7.97 8.15 -20.57
CA ILE A 173 6.90 9.16 -20.69
C ILE A 173 7.42 10.56 -20.32
N LEU A 174 8.16 10.70 -19.22
CA LEU A 174 8.79 11.96 -18.80
C LEU A 174 9.69 12.52 -19.93
N HIS A 175 10.54 11.68 -20.49
CA HIS A 175 11.41 12.09 -21.60
C HIS A 175 10.61 12.51 -22.83
N LYS A 176 9.69 11.66 -23.29
CA LYS A 176 8.96 11.89 -24.57
C LYS A 176 7.99 13.06 -24.50
N HIS A 177 7.24 13.23 -23.39
CA HIS A 177 6.12 14.16 -23.30
C HIS A 177 6.38 15.39 -22.44
N SER A 178 7.52 15.44 -21.74
CA SER A 178 7.88 16.60 -20.91
C SER A 178 9.30 17.10 -21.16
N GLY A 179 10.05 16.45 -22.07
CA GLY A 179 11.42 16.82 -22.38
C GLY A 179 12.41 16.60 -21.20
N ILE A 180 11.99 15.85 -20.19
CA ILE A 180 12.80 15.58 -19.01
C ILE A 180 13.52 14.25 -19.21
N SER A 181 14.84 14.35 -19.46
CA SER A 181 15.69 13.18 -19.65
C SER A 181 16.35 12.74 -18.35
N THR A 182 16.40 11.43 -18.13
CA THR A 182 17.10 10.79 -17.01
C THR A 182 18.03 9.69 -17.51
N PHE A 183 18.43 9.71 -18.79
CA PHE A 183 19.18 8.61 -19.40
C PHE A 183 20.58 8.45 -18.80
N ASP A 184 21.19 9.54 -18.32
CA ASP A 184 22.50 9.62 -17.67
C ASP A 184 22.38 9.77 -16.13
N GLN A 185 21.21 9.55 -15.56
CA GLN A 185 20.95 9.69 -14.13
C GLN A 185 20.62 8.34 -13.49
N ASP A 186 21.10 8.11 -12.29
CA ASP A 186 20.58 7.08 -11.39
C ASP A 186 19.23 7.53 -10.85
N VAL A 187 18.24 6.63 -10.83
CA VAL A 187 16.90 6.92 -10.29
C VAL A 187 16.51 5.86 -9.27
N PHE A 188 16.31 6.31 -8.05
CA PHE A 188 15.88 5.49 -6.93
C PHE A 188 14.52 5.96 -6.45
N ILE A 189 13.57 5.03 -6.30
CA ILE A 189 12.24 5.31 -5.75
C ILE A 189 12.05 4.47 -4.50
N ASN A 190 11.50 5.09 -3.46
CA ASN A 190 11.16 4.41 -2.22
C ASN A 190 9.75 4.82 -1.76
N VAL A 191 8.94 3.83 -1.42
CA VAL A 191 7.67 4.03 -0.73
C VAL A 191 7.92 3.96 0.77
N VAL A 192 7.65 5.05 1.48
CA VAL A 192 7.91 5.15 2.92
C VAL A 192 7.06 4.14 3.69
N GLY A 193 7.66 3.54 4.72
CA GLY A 193 6.98 2.58 5.61
C GLY A 193 6.88 1.15 5.08
N GLY A 194 7.53 0.83 3.94
CA GLY A 194 7.60 -0.54 3.42
C GLY A 194 6.29 -1.05 2.81
N ILE A 195 5.34 -0.17 2.51
CA ILE A 195 4.09 -0.53 1.82
C ILE A 195 4.39 -0.77 0.33
N LYS A 196 3.68 -1.74 -0.24
CA LYS A 196 3.70 -1.99 -1.67
C LYS A 196 2.51 -1.29 -2.34
N VAL A 197 2.78 -0.27 -3.15
CA VAL A 197 1.78 0.43 -3.95
C VAL A 197 1.74 -0.17 -5.36
N SER A 198 0.64 -0.83 -5.71
CA SER A 198 0.45 -1.49 -7.01
C SER A 198 -0.54 -0.78 -7.93
N GLU A 199 -1.24 0.24 -7.44
CA GLU A 199 -2.23 0.97 -8.20
C GLU A 199 -1.61 2.02 -9.13
N THR A 200 -2.26 2.23 -10.29
CA THR A 200 -1.81 3.19 -11.31
C THR A 200 -1.97 4.65 -10.88
N ALA A 201 -2.76 4.90 -9.84
CA ALA A 201 -2.90 6.24 -9.25
C ALA A 201 -1.59 6.84 -8.73
N SER A 202 -0.55 6.03 -8.53
CA SER A 202 0.78 6.45 -8.10
C SER A 202 1.62 7.10 -9.21
N ASP A 203 1.26 6.95 -10.50
CA ASP A 203 2.11 7.41 -11.60
C ASP A 203 2.43 8.89 -11.53
N LEU A 204 1.41 9.71 -11.38
CA LEU A 204 1.58 11.16 -11.33
C LEU A 204 2.50 11.57 -10.17
N VAL A 205 2.33 10.94 -9.02
CA VAL A 205 3.13 11.23 -7.81
C VAL A 205 4.59 10.86 -8.01
N VAL A 206 4.87 9.66 -8.52
CA VAL A 206 6.23 9.18 -8.82
C VAL A 206 6.93 10.12 -9.79
N MET A 207 6.25 10.52 -10.86
CA MET A 207 6.82 11.41 -11.86
C MET A 207 7.08 12.81 -11.28
N LEU A 208 6.20 13.35 -10.46
CA LEU A 208 6.40 14.65 -9.80
C LEU A 208 7.54 14.59 -8.78
N ALA A 209 7.67 13.50 -8.02
CA ALA A 209 8.78 13.30 -7.11
C ALA A 209 10.13 13.20 -7.85
N ILE A 210 10.17 12.50 -8.99
CA ILE A 210 11.37 12.43 -9.86
C ILE A 210 11.74 13.82 -10.36
N VAL A 211 10.78 14.61 -10.86
CA VAL A 211 11.02 15.96 -11.35
C VAL A 211 11.50 16.87 -10.24
N SER A 212 10.90 16.78 -9.07
CA SER A 212 11.29 17.52 -7.86
C SER A 212 12.76 17.24 -7.49
N SER A 213 13.15 15.96 -7.42
CA SER A 213 14.54 15.56 -7.13
C SER A 213 15.51 16.05 -8.22
N LEU A 214 15.18 15.81 -9.50
CA LEU A 214 16.05 16.19 -10.62
C LEU A 214 16.27 17.71 -10.74
N ARG A 215 15.29 18.51 -10.35
CA ARG A 215 15.31 19.98 -10.43
C ARG A 215 15.65 20.66 -9.11
N ASP A 216 15.89 19.86 -8.07
CA ASP A 216 16.11 20.32 -6.69
C ASP A 216 15.01 21.31 -6.22
N LYS A 217 13.77 20.97 -6.56
CA LYS A 217 12.58 21.77 -6.22
C LYS A 217 11.80 21.10 -5.09
N VAL A 218 11.67 21.78 -3.98
CA VAL A 218 10.97 21.25 -2.79
C VAL A 218 9.47 21.32 -3.00
N ILE A 219 8.80 20.19 -2.90
CA ILE A 219 7.32 20.13 -2.89
C ILE A 219 6.85 20.40 -1.46
N PRO A 220 5.91 21.35 -1.25
CA PRO A 220 5.37 21.61 0.08
C PRO A 220 4.71 20.36 0.69
N ASN A 221 4.96 20.11 1.99
CA ASN A 221 4.47 18.92 2.70
C ASN A 221 2.93 18.82 2.79
N ASN A 222 2.22 19.92 2.53
CA ASN A 222 0.76 19.99 2.50
C ASN A 222 0.16 19.76 1.11
N TRP A 223 0.94 19.23 0.16
CA TRP A 223 0.49 18.86 -1.16
C TRP A 223 0.33 17.35 -1.30
N ILE A 224 -0.73 16.94 -2.03
CA ILE A 224 -0.90 15.58 -2.50
C ILE A 224 -1.07 15.55 -4.02
N ALA A 225 -0.77 14.40 -4.62
CA ALA A 225 -1.20 14.12 -5.97
C ALA A 225 -1.71 12.68 -6.09
N PHE A 226 -2.49 12.42 -7.13
CA PHE A 226 -2.80 11.08 -7.63
C PHE A 226 -3.28 11.17 -9.07
N GLY A 227 -3.05 10.13 -9.85
CA GLY A 227 -3.49 10.03 -11.23
C GLY A 227 -2.72 8.96 -12.00
N GLU A 228 -3.41 8.24 -12.88
CA GLU A 228 -2.75 7.36 -13.84
C GLU A 228 -2.18 8.21 -14.99
N VAL A 229 -0.98 7.89 -15.47
CA VAL A 229 -0.39 8.56 -16.63
C VAL A 229 -0.25 7.57 -17.77
N GLY A 230 -0.96 7.85 -18.87
CA GLY A 230 -0.90 7.03 -20.07
C GLY A 230 0.36 7.25 -20.89
N LEU A 231 0.65 6.33 -21.82
CA LEU A 231 1.85 6.37 -22.67
C LEU A 231 1.91 7.60 -23.60
N THR A 232 0.80 8.30 -23.80
CA THR A 232 0.73 9.54 -24.58
C THR A 232 0.81 10.80 -23.71
N GLY A 233 1.12 10.63 -22.40
CA GLY A 233 1.31 11.73 -21.47
C GLY A 233 0.01 12.32 -20.91
N GLU A 234 -1.15 11.74 -21.25
CA GLU A 234 -2.43 12.12 -20.67
C GLU A 234 -2.55 11.65 -19.21
N VAL A 235 -3.21 12.46 -18.38
CA VAL A 235 -3.50 12.11 -16.97
C VAL A 235 -4.94 11.62 -16.90
N ARG A 236 -5.09 10.34 -16.57
CA ARG A 236 -6.36 9.62 -16.54
C ARG A 236 -6.99 9.61 -15.15
N PRO A 237 -8.32 9.65 -15.08
CA PRO A 237 -9.04 9.55 -13.83
C PRO A 237 -8.81 8.20 -13.15
N VAL A 238 -8.83 8.22 -11.82
CA VAL A 238 -8.69 7.05 -10.96
C VAL A 238 -9.94 6.83 -10.13
N TYR A 239 -10.12 5.61 -9.64
CA TYR A 239 -11.26 5.27 -8.80
C TYR A 239 -11.19 5.94 -7.41
N ASN A 240 -12.37 6.18 -6.83
CA ASN A 240 -12.53 6.66 -5.45
C ASN A 240 -11.86 8.02 -5.18
N ALA A 241 -11.79 8.91 -6.16
CA ALA A 241 -11.14 10.21 -6.04
C ALA A 241 -11.73 11.05 -4.88
N MET A 242 -13.04 11.03 -4.66
CA MET A 242 -13.67 11.77 -3.57
C MET A 242 -13.27 11.27 -2.19
N GLU A 243 -13.10 9.96 -2.01
CA GLU A 243 -12.62 9.37 -0.76
C GLU A 243 -11.17 9.79 -0.50
N ARG A 244 -10.32 9.79 -1.54
CA ARG A 244 -8.92 10.26 -1.47
C ARG A 244 -8.84 11.74 -1.06
N LEU A 245 -9.64 12.58 -1.69
CA LEU A 245 -9.68 14.01 -1.38
C LEU A 245 -10.23 14.29 0.03
N SER A 246 -11.26 13.54 0.45
CA SER A 246 -11.79 13.63 1.81
C SER A 246 -10.75 13.25 2.87
N GLU A 247 -9.96 12.19 2.62
CA GLU A 247 -8.90 11.79 3.53
C GLU A 247 -7.78 12.83 3.57
N ALA A 248 -7.33 13.33 2.42
CA ALA A 248 -6.33 14.39 2.35
C ALA A 248 -6.78 15.64 3.15
N GLN A 249 -8.04 16.06 2.96
CA GLN A 249 -8.60 17.19 3.71
C GLN A 249 -8.60 16.95 5.23
N LYS A 250 -9.02 15.76 5.67
CA LYS A 250 -9.04 15.39 7.10
C LYS A 250 -7.65 15.42 7.73
N GLN A 251 -6.62 15.10 6.95
CA GLN A 251 -5.22 15.10 7.40
C GLN A 251 -4.53 16.47 7.24
N GLY A 252 -5.27 17.50 6.81
CA GLY A 252 -4.77 18.88 6.76
C GLY A 252 -4.00 19.25 5.49
N PHE A 253 -4.10 18.47 4.42
CA PHE A 253 -3.52 18.84 3.13
C PHE A 253 -4.29 20.00 2.50
N GLU A 254 -3.57 20.88 1.82
CA GLU A 254 -4.12 22.14 1.28
C GLU A 254 -4.17 22.17 -0.25
N VAL A 255 -3.35 21.37 -0.93
CA VAL A 255 -3.31 21.29 -2.39
C VAL A 255 -3.39 19.84 -2.86
N ALA A 256 -4.25 19.59 -3.85
CA ALA A 256 -4.36 18.31 -4.51
C ALA A 256 -4.23 18.46 -6.03
N ILE A 257 -3.18 17.85 -6.64
CA ILE A 257 -2.98 17.80 -8.09
C ILE A 257 -3.59 16.48 -8.59
N ILE A 258 -4.66 16.58 -9.37
CA ILE A 258 -5.49 15.44 -9.74
C ILE A 258 -5.89 15.44 -11.22
N PRO A 259 -6.29 14.29 -11.78
CA PRO A 259 -6.83 14.24 -13.14
C PRO A 259 -8.07 15.13 -13.31
N LYS A 260 -8.17 15.80 -14.45
CA LYS A 260 -9.35 16.62 -14.80
C LYS A 260 -10.66 15.85 -14.67
N GLY A 261 -10.67 14.54 -15.04
CA GLY A 261 -11.84 13.69 -14.92
C GLY A 261 -12.24 13.33 -13.49
N ASN A 262 -11.40 13.61 -12.49
CA ASN A 262 -11.69 13.44 -11.07
C ASN A 262 -12.07 14.75 -10.36
N ALA A 263 -12.25 15.84 -11.08
CA ALA A 263 -12.63 17.12 -10.50
C ALA A 263 -13.92 16.99 -9.68
N PRO A 264 -13.92 17.43 -8.40
CA PRO A 264 -15.13 17.37 -7.58
C PRO A 264 -16.18 18.35 -8.08
N LYS A 265 -17.46 17.98 -8.01
CA LYS A 265 -18.57 18.85 -8.41
C LYS A 265 -18.75 20.08 -7.51
N LYS A 266 -18.27 20.01 -6.28
CA LYS A 266 -18.33 21.09 -5.30
C LYS A 266 -16.91 21.33 -4.74
N SER A 267 -16.59 22.55 -4.43
CA SER A 267 -15.33 22.89 -3.76
C SER A 267 -15.21 22.18 -2.41
N ILE A 268 -14.00 21.75 -2.07
CA ILE A 268 -13.70 21.14 -0.78
C ILE A 268 -13.04 22.24 0.08
N LYS A 269 -13.66 22.54 1.20
CA LYS A 269 -13.16 23.60 2.09
C LYS A 269 -11.75 23.29 2.59
N GLY A 270 -10.82 24.22 2.42
CA GLY A 270 -9.44 24.07 2.87
C GLY A 270 -8.54 23.23 1.95
N LEU A 271 -9.04 22.73 0.81
CA LEU A 271 -8.27 21.95 -0.16
C LEU A 271 -8.39 22.56 -1.56
N LYS A 272 -7.32 23.19 -2.05
CA LYS A 272 -7.23 23.70 -3.42
C LYS A 272 -7.05 22.54 -4.39
N ILE A 273 -7.95 22.41 -5.34
CA ILE A 273 -7.91 21.36 -6.36
C ILE A 273 -7.26 21.92 -7.62
N VAL A 274 -6.17 21.29 -8.04
CA VAL A 274 -5.46 21.58 -9.28
C VAL A 274 -5.73 20.43 -10.24
N THR A 275 -6.53 20.67 -11.27
CA THR A 275 -6.91 19.66 -12.24
C THR A 275 -5.99 19.69 -13.45
N VAL A 276 -5.48 18.54 -13.86
CA VAL A 276 -4.57 18.38 -15.00
C VAL A 276 -5.10 17.33 -15.99
N GLY A 277 -4.95 17.61 -17.27
CA GLY A 277 -5.28 16.67 -18.34
C GLY A 277 -4.05 15.96 -18.92
N TYR A 278 -2.87 16.60 -18.80
CA TYR A 278 -1.59 16.10 -19.27
C TYR A 278 -0.49 16.27 -18.23
N LEU A 279 0.50 15.41 -18.28
CA LEU A 279 1.64 15.40 -17.37
C LEU A 279 2.39 16.74 -17.32
N TYR A 280 2.62 17.36 -18.47
CA TYR A 280 3.35 18.65 -18.55
C TYR A 280 2.66 19.75 -17.72
N GLN A 281 1.32 19.74 -17.61
CA GLN A 281 0.57 20.71 -16.81
C GLN A 281 0.85 20.55 -15.31
N ALA A 282 0.93 19.30 -14.85
CA ALA A 282 1.27 19.01 -13.45
C ALA A 282 2.71 19.41 -13.13
N ILE A 283 3.64 19.14 -14.04
CA ILE A 283 5.06 19.53 -13.91
C ILE A 283 5.19 21.07 -13.90
N GLN A 284 4.53 21.76 -14.82
CA GLN A 284 4.53 23.22 -14.86
C GLN A 284 4.01 23.81 -13.55
N TYR A 285 2.86 23.32 -13.06
CA TYR A 285 2.30 23.77 -11.80
C TYR A 285 3.27 23.56 -10.65
N LEU A 286 3.92 22.39 -10.59
CA LEU A 286 4.93 22.11 -9.56
C LEU A 286 6.07 23.12 -9.64
N LEU A 287 6.69 23.34 -10.81
CA LEU A 287 7.87 24.18 -10.96
C LEU A 287 7.60 25.68 -10.70
N GLU A 288 6.36 26.13 -10.93
CA GLU A 288 5.95 27.53 -10.70
C GLU A 288 5.56 27.83 -9.26
N ASN A 289 5.18 26.82 -8.46
CA ASN A 289 4.60 27.00 -7.11
C ASN A 289 5.37 26.31 -5.99
N SER A 290 6.48 25.62 -6.30
CA SER A 290 7.36 24.96 -5.32
C SER A 290 8.67 25.71 -5.09
#